data_2ccf67be2303eadab16d82d561054eb8
#
_entry.id   2ccf67be2303eadab16d82d561054eb8
#
_cell.length_a   1.000
_cell.length_b   1.000
_cell.length_c   1.000
_cell.angle_alpha   90.00
_cell.angle_beta   90.00
_cell.angle_gamma   90.00
#
_symmetry.space_group_name_H-M   'P 1'
#
loop_
_entity.id
_entity.type
_entity.pdbx_description
1 polymer ?
#
loop_
_entity_poly.entity_id
_entity_poly.type
_entity_poly.pdbx_seq_one_letter_code
_entity_poly.pdbx_strand_id
1 'polypeptide(L)'
;GHQVPLIVSKGSGLPDGGGIRRQYQHVTDLLPTILDLVGVEMATTKGGRPVPAPAGASFTASMSDVSTASTHPEQYYEQMGHRGMYRDGWSAVVCRKARTPFSEEVWELHDLVEDPTESRNLADVYPEKVAELVEAWERAAWANQVFPLDEGNNVKNLLRPPWNADTEAEAR
;
A
#
# COMPACT_ATOMS: atom_id res chain seq x y z
N GLY A 1 6.29 -4.32 9.40
CA GLY A 1 6.15 -5.15 8.32
C GLY A 1 4.84 -5.06 7.56
N HIS A 2 4.95 -4.82 6.28
CA HIS A 2 3.82 -4.85 5.36
C HIS A 2 3.64 -6.23 4.67
N GLN A 3 4.47 -7.20 5.01
CA GLN A 3 4.35 -8.59 4.56
C GLN A 3 3.83 -9.46 5.70
N VAL A 4 2.55 -9.83 5.64
CA VAL A 4 1.88 -10.62 6.67
C VAL A 4 1.18 -11.83 6.04
N PRO A 5 1.13 -12.98 6.72
CA PRO A 5 0.41 -14.14 6.20
C PRO A 5 -1.12 -13.89 6.20
N LEU A 6 -1.79 -14.35 5.14
CA LEU A 6 -3.23 -14.40 5.03
C LEU A 6 -3.66 -15.87 4.86
N ILE A 7 -4.59 -16.33 5.69
CA ILE A 7 -5.18 -17.64 5.59
C ILE A 7 -6.66 -17.50 5.21
N VAL A 8 -7.04 -18.17 4.12
CA VAL A 8 -8.42 -18.20 3.66
C VAL A 8 -8.96 -19.63 3.79
N SER A 9 -10.13 -19.75 4.41
CA SER A 9 -10.84 -21.01 4.55
C SER A 9 -12.31 -20.84 4.18
N LYS A 10 -12.88 -21.80 3.47
CA LYS A 10 -14.29 -21.83 3.07
C LYS A 10 -14.90 -23.16 3.50
N GLY A 11 -16.08 -23.13 4.11
CA GLY A 11 -16.74 -24.32 4.65
C GLY A 11 -17.03 -25.42 3.62
N SER A 12 -17.25 -25.06 2.35
CA SER A 12 -17.40 -26.01 1.23
C SER A 12 -16.06 -26.51 0.67
N GLY A 13 -14.93 -26.10 1.27
CA GLY A 13 -13.59 -26.31 0.74
C GLY A 13 -13.21 -25.32 -0.37
N LEU A 14 -11.91 -25.22 -0.61
CA LEU A 14 -11.32 -24.56 -1.79
C LEU A 14 -10.83 -25.65 -2.73
N PRO A 15 -10.80 -25.42 -4.05
CA PRO A 15 -10.37 -26.42 -5.04
C PRO A 15 -8.98 -27.01 -4.77
N ASP A 16 -8.10 -26.21 -4.14
CA ASP A 16 -6.74 -26.60 -3.79
C ASP A 16 -6.52 -26.29 -2.29
N GLY A 17 -7.22 -27.02 -1.44
CA GLY A 17 -7.14 -26.88 0.02
C GLY A 17 -5.74 -27.16 0.54
N GLY A 18 -5.17 -26.23 1.32
CA GLY A 18 -3.80 -26.29 1.82
C GLY A 18 -2.73 -25.75 0.83
N GLY A 19 -3.13 -25.33 -0.36
CA GLY A 19 -2.22 -24.73 -1.33
C GLY A 19 -1.72 -23.34 -0.91
N ILE A 20 -0.47 -23.03 -1.25
CA ILE A 20 0.14 -21.71 -1.01
C ILE A 20 -0.02 -20.83 -2.25
N ARG A 21 -0.40 -19.59 -2.02
CA ARG A 21 -0.47 -18.53 -3.03
C ARG A 21 0.60 -17.50 -2.74
N ARG A 22 1.34 -17.08 -3.76
CA ARG A 22 2.43 -16.09 -3.63
C ARG A 22 2.14 -14.78 -4.34
N GLN A 23 0.98 -14.69 -4.97
CA GLN A 23 0.52 -13.43 -5.57
C GLN A 23 0.41 -12.36 -4.48
N TYR A 24 0.91 -11.17 -4.78
CA TYR A 24 0.73 -10.03 -3.89
C TYR A 24 -0.76 -9.72 -3.74
N GLN A 25 -1.18 -9.49 -2.50
CA GLN A 25 -2.52 -9.05 -2.14
C GLN A 25 -2.42 -7.94 -1.10
N HIS A 26 -3.36 -7.04 -1.08
CA HIS A 26 -3.42 -5.96 -0.10
C HIS A 26 -4.69 -6.06 0.75
N VAL A 27 -4.68 -5.46 1.94
CA VAL A 27 -5.85 -5.48 2.84
C VAL A 27 -7.11 -4.90 2.21
N THR A 28 -6.98 -3.97 1.27
CA THR A 28 -8.11 -3.40 0.51
C THR A 28 -8.81 -4.41 -0.39
N ASP A 29 -8.14 -5.52 -0.73
CA ASP A 29 -8.70 -6.59 -1.58
C ASP A 29 -9.64 -7.50 -0.82
N LEU A 30 -9.63 -7.48 0.52
CA LEU A 30 -10.45 -8.37 1.34
C LEU A 30 -11.94 -8.11 1.14
N LEU A 31 -12.37 -6.83 1.16
CA LEU A 31 -13.78 -6.49 0.99
C LEU A 31 -14.33 -6.94 -0.37
N PRO A 32 -13.73 -6.58 -1.51
CA PRO A 32 -14.22 -7.03 -2.81
C PRO A 32 -14.16 -8.55 -2.95
N THR A 33 -13.18 -9.23 -2.36
CA THR A 33 -13.08 -10.69 -2.37
C THR A 33 -14.21 -11.35 -1.57
N ILE A 34 -14.53 -10.82 -0.39
CA ILE A 34 -15.63 -11.35 0.43
C ILE A 34 -16.96 -11.17 -0.31
N LEU A 35 -17.21 -10.00 -0.87
CA LEU A 35 -18.43 -9.73 -1.61
C LEU A 35 -18.59 -10.66 -2.82
N ASP A 36 -17.52 -10.90 -3.55
CA ASP A 36 -17.48 -11.82 -4.68
C ASP A 36 -17.77 -13.28 -4.23
N LEU A 37 -17.16 -13.74 -3.14
CA LEU A 37 -17.37 -15.07 -2.58
C LEU A 37 -18.81 -15.34 -2.12
N VAL A 38 -19.51 -14.31 -1.66
CA VAL A 38 -20.91 -14.41 -1.20
C VAL A 38 -21.94 -14.00 -2.27
N GLY A 39 -21.47 -13.59 -3.46
CA GLY A 39 -22.34 -13.19 -4.57
C GLY A 39 -23.11 -11.89 -4.31
N VAL A 40 -22.53 -10.95 -3.56
CA VAL A 40 -23.15 -9.66 -3.24
C VAL A 40 -22.44 -8.56 -4.02
N GLU A 41 -23.21 -7.80 -4.81
CA GLU A 41 -22.69 -6.64 -5.50
C GLU A 41 -22.43 -5.49 -4.54
N MET A 42 -21.34 -4.75 -4.80
CA MET A 42 -21.03 -3.57 -4.02
C MET A 42 -22.01 -2.45 -4.33
N ALA A 43 -22.56 -1.81 -3.29
CA ALA A 43 -23.44 -0.67 -3.45
C ALA A 43 -22.71 0.52 -4.08
N THR A 44 -23.26 1.05 -5.16
CA THR A 44 -22.73 2.26 -5.82
C THR A 44 -23.30 3.56 -5.25
N THR A 45 -24.38 3.45 -4.44
CA THR A 45 -25.02 4.58 -3.77
C THR A 45 -25.44 4.21 -2.35
N LYS A 46 -25.38 5.17 -1.42
CA LYS A 46 -25.90 5.05 -0.07
C LYS A 46 -26.61 6.35 0.32
N GLY A 47 -27.91 6.26 0.64
CA GLY A 47 -28.71 7.44 0.99
C GLY A 47 -28.74 8.51 -0.11
N GLY A 48 -28.77 8.10 -1.38
CA GLY A 48 -28.75 8.99 -2.54
C GLY A 48 -27.39 9.62 -2.88
N ARG A 49 -26.32 9.25 -2.18
CA ARG A 49 -24.95 9.73 -2.45
C ARG A 49 -24.12 8.62 -3.09
N PRO A 50 -23.23 8.95 -4.06
CA PRO A 50 -22.29 7.99 -4.60
C PRO A 50 -21.39 7.38 -3.52
N VAL A 51 -21.15 6.09 -3.61
CA VAL A 51 -20.14 5.38 -2.81
C VAL A 51 -18.88 5.21 -3.67
N PRO A 52 -17.70 5.60 -3.20
CA PRO A 52 -16.46 5.38 -3.92
C PRO A 52 -16.26 3.88 -4.22
N ALA A 53 -15.71 3.56 -5.39
CA ALA A 53 -15.27 2.21 -5.69
C ALA A 53 -14.20 1.77 -4.67
N PRO A 54 -14.12 0.46 -4.33
CA PRO A 54 -13.04 -0.05 -3.49
C PRO A 54 -11.69 0.18 -4.17
N ALA A 55 -10.68 0.50 -3.37
CA ALA A 55 -9.31 0.64 -3.87
C ALA A 55 -8.67 -0.71 -4.25
N GLY A 56 -9.22 -1.81 -3.73
CA GLY A 56 -8.76 -3.17 -4.02
C GLY A 56 -9.61 -3.90 -5.03
N ALA A 57 -9.17 -5.09 -5.43
CA ALA A 57 -9.84 -5.99 -6.35
C ALA A 57 -10.01 -7.39 -5.75
N SER A 58 -11.02 -8.15 -6.19
CA SER A 58 -11.18 -9.53 -5.76
C SER A 58 -10.04 -10.41 -6.26
N PHE A 59 -9.52 -11.26 -5.38
CA PHE A 59 -8.53 -12.27 -5.71
C PHE A 59 -9.08 -13.72 -5.71
N THR A 60 -10.39 -13.88 -5.85
CA THR A 60 -11.03 -15.22 -5.88
C THR A 60 -10.46 -16.13 -6.96
N ALA A 61 -10.06 -15.57 -8.12
CA ALA A 61 -9.45 -16.34 -9.20
C ALA A 61 -8.15 -17.02 -8.75
N SER A 62 -7.28 -16.34 -7.99
CA SER A 62 -6.02 -16.91 -7.50
C SER A 62 -6.23 -17.98 -6.42
N MET A 63 -7.39 -18.01 -5.76
CA MET A 63 -7.73 -19.10 -4.83
C MET A 63 -7.92 -20.43 -5.55
N SER A 64 -8.39 -20.39 -6.79
CA SER A 64 -8.68 -21.58 -7.59
C SER A 64 -7.54 -21.98 -8.52
N ASP A 65 -6.69 -21.02 -8.92
CA ASP A 65 -5.60 -21.23 -9.87
C ASP A 65 -4.34 -20.48 -9.41
N VAL A 66 -3.32 -21.24 -9.06
CA VAL A 66 -2.00 -20.74 -8.62
C VAL A 66 -1.26 -19.94 -9.71
N SER A 67 -1.60 -20.17 -10.97
CA SER A 67 -0.97 -19.47 -12.10
C SER A 67 -1.59 -18.12 -12.43
N THR A 68 -2.74 -17.81 -11.81
CA THR A 68 -3.41 -16.52 -12.00
C THR A 68 -2.51 -15.38 -11.53
N ALA A 69 -2.36 -14.35 -12.35
CA ALA A 69 -1.63 -13.14 -11.97
C ALA A 69 -2.29 -12.43 -10.78
N SER A 70 -1.51 -11.67 -10.01
CA SER A 70 -2.05 -10.81 -8.97
C SER A 70 -3.05 -9.80 -9.58
N THR A 71 -4.18 -9.62 -8.92
CA THR A 71 -5.13 -8.55 -9.25
C THR A 71 -4.72 -7.21 -8.65
N HIS A 72 -3.62 -7.17 -7.88
CA HIS A 72 -3.07 -6.02 -7.21
C HIS A 72 -1.59 -5.85 -7.56
N PRO A 73 -1.26 -5.38 -8.79
CA PRO A 73 0.12 -5.37 -9.28
C PRO A 73 0.99 -4.29 -8.64
N GLU A 74 0.38 -3.24 -8.09
CA GLU A 74 1.12 -2.13 -7.47
C GLU A 74 0.40 -1.59 -6.23
N GLN A 75 1.17 -1.16 -5.23
CA GLN A 75 0.67 -0.52 -4.02
C GLN A 75 1.65 0.52 -3.50
N TYR A 76 1.17 1.73 -3.25
CA TYR A 76 1.92 2.75 -2.53
C TYR A 76 1.68 2.65 -1.02
N TYR A 77 2.68 3.06 -0.27
CA TYR A 77 2.63 3.18 1.18
C TYR A 77 3.11 4.56 1.60
N GLU A 78 2.45 5.13 2.58
CA GLU A 78 2.90 6.31 3.30
C GLU A 78 2.48 6.20 4.75
N GLN A 79 3.40 6.42 5.65
CA GLN A 79 3.13 6.54 7.07
C GLN A 79 4.16 7.45 7.73
N MET A 80 3.73 8.61 8.20
CA MET A 80 4.58 9.58 8.91
C MET A 80 5.82 10.00 8.09
N GLY A 81 5.67 10.10 6.76
CA GLY A 81 6.75 10.42 5.83
C GLY A 81 7.60 9.23 5.40
N HIS A 82 7.51 8.06 6.05
CA HIS A 82 8.06 6.82 5.50
C HIS A 82 7.25 6.45 4.27
N ARG A 83 7.92 6.18 3.16
CA ARG A 83 7.27 5.95 1.88
C ARG A 83 7.73 4.63 1.29
N GLY A 84 6.87 3.99 0.54
CA GLY A 84 7.18 2.77 -0.16
C GLY A 84 6.31 2.60 -1.39
N MET A 85 6.86 1.92 -2.39
CA MET A 85 6.15 1.51 -3.60
C MET A 85 6.46 0.05 -3.88
N TYR A 86 5.44 -0.78 -3.85
CA TYR A 86 5.49 -2.13 -4.39
C TYR A 86 4.99 -2.12 -5.82
N ARG A 87 5.69 -2.80 -6.72
CA ARG A 87 5.22 -3.05 -8.08
C ARG A 87 5.86 -4.31 -8.67
N ASP A 88 5.03 -5.27 -9.06
CA ASP A 88 5.44 -6.48 -9.78
C ASP A 88 6.64 -7.21 -9.15
N GLY A 89 6.62 -7.40 -7.83
CA GLY A 89 7.68 -8.07 -7.08
C GLY A 89 8.81 -7.18 -6.62
N TRP A 90 8.89 -5.93 -7.07
CA TRP A 90 9.88 -4.95 -6.62
C TRP A 90 9.32 -4.08 -5.51
N SER A 91 10.17 -3.74 -4.55
CA SER A 91 9.87 -2.82 -3.45
C SER A 91 10.88 -1.69 -3.42
N ALA A 92 10.44 -0.45 -3.58
CA ALA A 92 11.25 0.72 -3.30
C ALA A 92 10.77 1.35 -2.00
N VAL A 93 11.68 1.62 -1.06
CA VAL A 93 11.34 2.15 0.25
C VAL A 93 12.27 3.28 0.66
N VAL A 94 11.75 4.23 1.42
CA VAL A 94 12.55 5.26 2.08
C VAL A 94 12.13 5.39 3.55
N CYS A 95 13.10 5.20 4.43
CA CYS A 95 12.93 5.35 5.85
C CYS A 95 13.26 6.79 6.25
N ARG A 96 12.21 7.58 6.51
CA ARG A 96 12.35 9.00 6.82
C ARG A 96 13.08 9.22 8.14
N LYS A 97 14.05 10.11 8.11
CA LYS A 97 14.62 10.74 9.31
C LYS A 97 13.91 12.07 9.56
N ALA A 98 13.40 12.26 10.76
CA ALA A 98 12.73 13.51 11.12
C ALA A 98 13.65 14.72 10.91
N ARG A 99 13.10 15.81 10.35
CA ARG A 99 13.81 17.08 10.06
C ARG A 99 14.91 16.96 9.00
N THR A 100 14.87 15.93 8.17
CA THR A 100 15.72 15.84 6.98
C THR A 100 14.92 16.30 5.77
N PRO A 101 15.43 17.16 4.90
CA PRO A 101 14.77 17.53 3.64
C PRO A 101 14.48 16.29 2.79
N PHE A 102 13.35 16.28 2.09
CA PHE A 102 13.01 15.18 1.18
C PHE A 102 14.05 14.98 0.07
N SER A 103 14.75 16.06 -0.33
CA SER A 103 15.80 16.02 -1.33
C SER A 103 17.08 15.27 -0.92
N GLU A 104 17.24 15.03 0.38
CA GLU A 104 18.39 14.29 0.93
C GLU A 104 18.06 12.82 1.23
N GLU A 105 16.82 12.41 0.98
CA GLU A 105 16.40 11.04 1.24
C GLU A 105 16.84 10.10 0.13
N VAL A 106 17.34 8.93 0.53
CA VAL A 106 17.82 7.89 -0.39
C VAL A 106 16.84 6.74 -0.34
N TRP A 107 16.32 6.37 -1.51
CA TRP A 107 15.47 5.20 -1.67
C TRP A 107 16.31 3.92 -1.73
N GLU A 108 15.86 2.90 -1.05
CA GLU A 108 16.36 1.53 -1.18
C GLU A 108 15.47 0.75 -2.13
N LEU A 109 16.04 -0.23 -2.83
CA LEU A 109 15.34 -1.08 -3.79
C LEU A 109 15.57 -2.55 -3.46
N HIS A 110 14.49 -3.33 -3.44
CA HIS A 110 14.54 -4.76 -3.13
C HIS A 110 13.73 -5.56 -4.15
N ASP A 111 14.24 -6.74 -4.50
CA ASP A 111 13.55 -7.75 -5.28
C ASP A 111 12.90 -8.76 -4.32
N LEU A 112 11.60 -8.64 -4.09
CA LEU A 112 10.87 -9.47 -3.12
C LEU A 112 10.65 -10.90 -3.59
N VAL A 113 10.89 -11.20 -4.87
CA VAL A 113 10.81 -12.56 -5.38
C VAL A 113 12.05 -13.36 -4.96
N GLU A 114 13.23 -12.74 -5.13
CA GLU A 114 14.52 -13.37 -4.79
C GLU A 114 14.93 -13.13 -3.34
N ASP A 115 14.53 -11.98 -2.76
CA ASP A 115 14.88 -11.57 -1.40
C ASP A 115 13.65 -11.03 -0.65
N PRO A 116 12.74 -11.92 -0.22
CA PRO A 116 11.52 -11.50 0.49
C PRO A 116 11.77 -10.88 1.87
N THR A 117 13.01 -10.88 2.34
CA THR A 117 13.44 -10.30 3.63
C THR A 117 14.04 -8.91 3.48
N GLU A 118 14.16 -8.40 2.25
CA GLU A 118 14.72 -7.07 1.97
C GLU A 118 16.13 -6.89 2.57
N SER A 119 16.94 -7.95 2.53
CA SER A 119 18.29 -7.96 3.13
C SER A 119 19.33 -7.30 2.24
N ARG A 120 19.06 -7.18 0.93
CA ARG A 120 19.96 -6.66 -0.07
C ARG A 120 19.37 -5.46 -0.79
N ASN A 121 19.98 -4.29 -0.58
CA ASN A 121 19.63 -3.09 -1.33
C ASN A 121 20.23 -3.15 -2.75
N LEU A 122 19.41 -3.01 -3.76
CA LEU A 122 19.74 -3.06 -5.19
C LEU A 122 19.68 -1.69 -5.87
N ALA A 123 19.51 -0.59 -5.12
CA ALA A 123 19.31 0.75 -5.69
C ALA A 123 20.47 1.19 -6.59
N ASP A 124 21.72 0.92 -6.20
CA ASP A 124 22.90 1.26 -7.00
C ASP A 124 23.04 0.39 -8.26
N VAL A 125 22.43 -0.81 -8.25
CA VAL A 125 22.49 -1.76 -9.39
C VAL A 125 21.42 -1.43 -10.44
N TYR A 126 20.24 -0.96 -10.00
CA TYR A 126 19.09 -0.68 -10.86
C TYR A 126 18.52 0.71 -10.61
N PRO A 127 19.28 1.80 -10.85
CA PRO A 127 18.83 3.16 -10.57
C PRO A 127 17.60 3.57 -11.39
N GLU A 128 17.45 3.05 -12.61
CA GLU A 128 16.27 3.27 -13.44
C GLU A 128 15.00 2.62 -12.85
N LYS A 129 15.13 1.48 -12.18
CA LYS A 129 14.01 0.84 -11.49
C LYS A 129 13.60 1.65 -10.25
N VAL A 130 14.56 2.21 -9.52
CA VAL A 130 14.26 3.16 -8.43
C VAL A 130 13.46 4.34 -8.96
N ALA A 131 13.93 4.98 -10.04
CA ALA A 131 13.25 6.13 -10.63
C ALA A 131 11.81 5.77 -11.07
N GLU A 132 11.61 4.62 -11.69
CA GLU A 132 10.29 4.11 -12.09
C GLU A 132 9.34 3.98 -10.90
N LEU A 133 9.81 3.36 -9.80
CA LEU A 133 8.96 3.15 -8.62
C LEU A 133 8.68 4.45 -7.87
N VAL A 134 9.65 5.34 -7.77
CA VAL A 134 9.48 6.68 -7.17
C VAL A 134 8.44 7.48 -7.94
N GLU A 135 8.52 7.50 -9.27
CA GLU A 135 7.52 8.17 -10.11
C GLU A 135 6.13 7.54 -9.94
N ALA A 136 6.05 6.20 -9.85
CA ALA A 136 4.79 5.51 -9.58
C ALA A 136 4.21 5.89 -8.22
N TRP A 137 5.07 5.98 -7.18
CA TRP A 137 4.68 6.43 -5.85
C TRP A 137 4.14 7.87 -5.89
N GLU A 138 4.82 8.79 -6.55
CA GLU A 138 4.39 10.19 -6.68
C GLU A 138 3.02 10.31 -7.35
N ARG A 139 2.80 9.59 -8.46
CA ARG A 139 1.49 9.57 -9.12
C ARG A 139 0.39 9.09 -8.19
N ALA A 140 0.64 7.99 -7.46
CA ALA A 140 -0.32 7.45 -6.50
C ALA A 140 -0.57 8.42 -5.33
N ALA A 141 0.48 9.06 -4.83
CA ALA A 141 0.40 10.05 -3.74
C ALA A 141 -0.48 11.25 -4.11
N TRP A 142 -0.33 11.79 -5.32
CA TRP A 142 -1.20 12.86 -5.83
C TRP A 142 -2.64 12.40 -6.01
N ALA A 143 -2.85 11.21 -6.57
CA ALA A 143 -4.20 10.67 -6.80
C ALA A 143 -4.95 10.40 -5.48
N ASN A 144 -4.23 10.12 -4.40
CA ASN A 144 -4.80 9.76 -3.10
C ASN A 144 -4.66 10.86 -2.02
N GLN A 145 -4.37 12.10 -2.42
CA GLN A 145 -4.31 13.26 -1.52
C GLN A 145 -3.29 13.11 -0.37
N VAL A 146 -2.17 12.42 -0.64
CA VAL A 146 -1.08 12.27 0.32
C VAL A 146 -0.32 13.59 0.50
N PHE A 147 -0.20 14.38 -0.57
CA PHE A 147 0.45 15.69 -0.52
C PHE A 147 -0.46 16.81 0.02
N PRO A 148 0.11 17.80 0.71
CA PRO A 148 1.53 18.00 0.98
C PRO A 148 2.07 17.10 2.10
N LEU A 149 3.31 16.67 1.98
CA LEU A 149 4.06 16.01 3.05
C LEU A 149 4.77 17.04 3.93
N ASP A 150 4.89 16.74 5.22
CA ASP A 150 5.59 17.58 6.18
C ASP A 150 7.02 17.08 6.41
N GLU A 151 8.01 17.97 6.22
CA GLU A 151 9.42 17.69 6.52
C GLU A 151 9.74 17.70 8.03
N GLY A 152 8.81 18.14 8.85
CA GLY A 152 8.96 18.24 10.30
C GLY A 152 8.85 16.89 11.04
N ASN A 153 8.52 16.99 12.31
CA ASN A 153 8.28 15.82 13.14
C ASN A 153 6.79 15.47 13.15
N ASN A 154 6.39 14.54 12.28
CA ASN A 154 5.00 14.10 12.09
C ASN A 154 4.33 13.59 13.38
N VAL A 155 5.09 13.16 14.39
CA VAL A 155 4.56 12.76 15.71
C VAL A 155 3.87 13.93 16.41
N LYS A 156 4.33 15.17 16.20
CA LYS A 156 3.67 16.35 16.77
C LYS A 156 2.32 16.61 16.14
N ASN A 157 2.14 16.31 14.86
CA ASN A 157 0.86 16.50 14.17
C ASN A 157 -0.19 15.47 14.58
N LEU A 158 0.23 14.27 15.02
CA LEU A 158 -0.66 13.28 15.66
C LEU A 158 -1.13 13.71 17.06
N LEU A 159 -0.29 14.46 17.77
CA LEU A 159 -0.58 14.94 19.14
C LEU A 159 -1.25 16.34 19.17
N ARG A 160 -1.20 17.08 18.06
CA ARG A 160 -1.83 18.39 17.86
C ARG A 160 -2.72 18.35 16.63
N PRO A 161 -3.99 18.01 16.78
CA PRO A 161 -4.94 18.07 15.68
C PRO A 161 -4.94 19.47 15.03
N PRO A 162 -5.03 19.57 13.69
CA PRO A 162 -4.92 20.84 12.97
C PRO A 162 -5.91 21.94 13.44
N TRP A 163 -7.06 21.56 14.01
CA TRP A 163 -8.04 22.50 14.55
C TRP A 163 -7.61 23.22 15.86
N ASN A 164 -6.49 22.83 16.46
CA ASN A 164 -5.93 23.50 17.63
C ASN A 164 -4.77 24.46 17.27
N ALA A 165 -4.40 24.56 15.98
CA ALA A 165 -3.29 25.40 15.55
C ALA A 165 -3.57 26.90 15.71
N ASP A 166 -4.84 27.31 15.62
CA ASP A 166 -5.22 28.73 15.62
C ASP A 166 -5.35 29.32 17.03
N THR A 167 -5.49 28.49 18.07
CA THR A 167 -5.70 28.98 19.44
C THR A 167 -4.40 29.41 20.15
N GLU A 168 -3.21 29.04 19.65
CA GLU A 168 -1.93 29.50 20.22
C GLU A 168 -1.43 30.82 19.58
N ALA A 169 -1.93 31.17 18.40
CA ALA A 169 -1.57 32.45 17.73
C ALA A 169 -2.27 33.66 18.36
N GLU A 170 -3.42 33.45 19.01
CA GLU A 170 -4.18 34.53 19.68
C GLU A 170 -3.77 34.73 21.15
N ALA A 171 -2.89 33.88 21.69
CA ALA A 171 -2.44 33.95 23.09
C ALA A 171 -1.05 34.57 23.28
N ARG A 172 -0.53 35.31 22.29
CA ARG A 172 0.74 36.05 22.38
C ARG A 172 0.55 37.52 22.15
#